data_ec8f870b3e3213eb6ed024f9deabf6bd
#
_entry.id   ec8f870b3e3213eb6ed024f9deabf6bd
#
_cell.length_a   1.000
_cell.length_b   1.000
_cell.length_c   1.000
_cell.angle_alpha   90.00
_cell.angle_beta   90.00
_cell.angle_gamma   90.00
#
_symmetry.space_group_name_H-M   'P 1'
#
loop_
_entity.id
_entity.type
_entity.pdbx_description
1 polymer ?
#
loop_
_entity_poly.entity_id
_entity_poly.type
_entity_poly.pdbx_seq_one_letter_code
_entity_poly.pdbx_strand_id
1 'polypeptide(L)'
;LLVRWFQWACFCPVFRMHGERSPWYERDQEYIGDVRQLTSGQSNEVWSFGDEVYDILRKYLFVRERMRPYIREVMRAAHEHGDPVMRPLFYGFPADKAAWSVEDEYLFGADVLVAPVLEAGARVRDVYLPAGADWVDAATGAEYTGGQTVRMNAPLDTMPVLIRKGSGVRVYSDD
;
A
#
# COMPACT_ATOMS: atom_id res chain seq x y z
N LEU A 1 7.78 -10.05 5.46
CA LEU A 1 7.48 -8.75 6.06
C LEU A 1 7.74 -7.62 5.08
N LEU A 2 8.98 -7.44 4.57
CA LEU A 2 9.38 -6.32 3.69
C LEU A 2 8.41 -6.13 2.51
N VAL A 3 8.12 -7.19 1.74
CA VAL A 3 7.23 -7.11 0.57
C VAL A 3 5.87 -6.51 0.95
N ARG A 4 5.24 -6.96 2.03
CA ARG A 4 3.94 -6.45 2.47
C ARG A 4 3.99 -4.99 2.91
N TRP A 5 5.06 -4.59 3.59
CA TRP A 5 5.29 -3.19 3.94
C TRP A 5 5.50 -2.31 2.71
N PHE A 6 6.26 -2.80 1.73
CA PHE A 6 6.51 -2.08 0.49
C PHE A 6 5.23 -1.92 -0.36
N GLN A 7 4.42 -2.98 -0.43
CA GLN A 7 3.11 -2.94 -1.09
C GLN A 7 2.21 -1.88 -0.45
N TRP A 8 2.09 -1.88 0.87
CA TRP A 8 1.33 -0.89 1.60
C TRP A 8 1.89 0.53 1.40
N ALA A 9 3.19 0.72 1.54
CA ALA A 9 3.86 2.02 1.39
C ALA A 9 3.66 2.62 0.00
N CYS A 10 3.47 1.79 -1.04
CA CYS A 10 3.15 2.23 -2.39
C CYS A 10 1.85 3.07 -2.43
N PHE A 11 0.90 2.83 -1.51
CA PHE A 11 -0.36 3.54 -1.36
C PHE A 11 -0.40 4.47 -0.13
N CYS A 12 0.76 4.99 0.25
CA CYS A 12 0.89 6.03 1.27
C CYS A 12 1.29 7.38 0.60
N PRO A 13 1.06 8.53 1.26
CA PRO A 13 1.47 9.84 0.73
C PRO A 13 2.96 9.89 0.45
N VAL A 14 3.77 9.41 1.39
CA VAL A 14 5.22 9.32 1.27
C VAL A 14 5.62 7.86 1.03
N PHE A 15 6.40 7.62 -0.01
CA PHE A 15 6.93 6.32 -0.35
C PHE A 15 8.46 6.40 -0.38
N ARG A 16 9.10 5.83 0.64
CA ARG A 16 10.53 5.93 0.83
C ARG A 16 11.08 4.71 1.57
N MET A 17 12.15 4.16 1.06
CA MET A 17 13.01 3.26 1.85
C MET A 17 14.03 4.11 2.58
N HIS A 18 14.13 3.93 3.88
CA HIS A 18 15.06 4.65 4.73
C HIS A 18 15.56 3.74 5.84
N GLY A 19 16.79 3.95 6.24
CA GLY A 19 17.39 3.23 7.33
C GLY A 19 18.44 2.23 6.89
N GLU A 20 18.95 1.54 7.86
CA GLU A 20 20.03 0.60 7.78
C GLU A 20 19.48 -0.81 7.88
N ARG A 21 19.91 -1.71 7.00
CA ARG A 21 19.70 -3.15 7.14
C ARG A 21 20.94 -3.77 7.76
N SER A 22 21.15 -3.54 9.04
CA SER A 22 22.12 -4.33 9.78
C SER A 22 21.50 -5.63 10.21
N PRO A 23 22.04 -6.79 9.82
CA PRO A 23 21.76 -8.00 10.58
C PRO A 23 22.25 -7.77 12.02
N TRP A 24 21.53 -8.30 13.00
CA TRP A 24 21.94 -8.33 14.40
C TRP A 24 23.17 -9.24 14.58
N TYR A 25 24.25 -8.95 13.85
CA TYR A 25 25.54 -9.53 14.17
C TYR A 25 26.15 -8.64 15.25
N GLU A 26 26.70 -9.30 16.26
CA GLU A 26 27.72 -8.71 17.11
C GLU A 26 28.87 -8.29 16.19
N ARG A 27 28.72 -7.17 15.48
CA ARG A 27 29.87 -6.51 14.92
C ARG A 27 30.64 -6.00 16.11
N ASP A 28 31.92 -6.34 16.16
CA ASP A 28 32.90 -5.61 16.96
C ASP A 28 32.59 -4.14 16.81
N GLN A 29 32.05 -3.56 17.86
CA GLN A 29 31.65 -2.16 17.84
C GLN A 29 32.94 -1.36 17.88
N GLU A 30 33.44 -0.94 16.74
CA GLU A 30 34.50 0.04 16.69
C GLU A 30 33.97 1.35 17.24
N TYR A 31 34.36 1.64 18.46
CA TYR A 31 34.18 2.94 19.07
C TYR A 31 35.32 3.84 18.63
N ILE A 32 35.03 4.96 18.03
CA ILE A 32 35.98 6.05 17.87
C ILE A 32 35.66 7.09 18.96
N GLY A 33 36.39 7.00 20.06
CA GLY A 33 36.12 7.80 21.26
C GLY A 33 34.84 7.32 21.96
N ASP A 34 34.09 8.23 22.56
CA ASP A 34 32.82 7.95 23.24
C ASP A 34 31.61 7.90 22.31
N VAL A 35 31.83 8.01 21.01
CA VAL A 35 30.75 8.03 20.00
C VAL A 35 30.66 6.67 19.32
N ARG A 36 29.54 6.01 19.46
CA ARG A 36 29.19 4.83 18.67
C ARG A 36 29.18 5.23 17.18
N GLN A 37 30.12 4.71 16.42
CA GLN A 37 30.11 4.92 14.99
C GLN A 37 28.92 4.14 14.40
N LEU A 38 27.89 4.85 14.05
CA LEU A 38 26.82 4.34 13.22
C LEU A 38 27.38 4.17 11.81
N THR A 39 28.01 3.01 11.55
CA THR A 39 28.35 2.66 10.17
C THR A 39 27.06 2.59 9.40
N SER A 40 26.99 3.29 8.28
CA SER A 40 25.91 3.11 7.31
C SER A 40 25.87 1.62 6.95
N GLY A 41 24.75 0.97 7.26
CA GLY A 41 24.68 -0.47 7.27
C GLY A 41 24.66 -1.12 5.91
N GLN A 42 24.18 -2.36 5.89
CA GLN A 42 24.05 -3.13 4.65
C GLN A 42 23.09 -2.46 3.69
N SER A 43 23.29 -2.76 2.41
CA SER A 43 22.47 -2.32 1.29
C SER A 43 20.98 -2.50 1.59
N ASN A 44 20.21 -1.44 1.39
CA ASN A 44 18.75 -1.39 1.61
C ASN A 44 17.99 -1.05 0.32
N GLU A 45 18.63 -1.14 -0.81
CA GLU A 45 18.04 -0.92 -2.11
C GLU A 45 17.16 -2.12 -2.51
N VAL A 46 16.19 -1.88 -3.38
CA VAL A 46 15.21 -2.90 -3.78
C VAL A 46 15.83 -4.19 -4.32
N TRP A 47 17.01 -4.13 -4.91
CA TRP A 47 17.74 -5.28 -5.45
C TRP A 47 18.55 -6.07 -4.41
N SER A 48 18.65 -5.60 -3.17
CA SER A 48 19.49 -6.23 -2.14
C SER A 48 18.79 -7.33 -1.35
N PHE A 49 17.55 -7.69 -1.70
CA PHE A 49 16.72 -8.66 -0.98
C PHE A 49 16.50 -9.98 -1.72
N GLY A 50 17.24 -10.21 -2.81
CA GLY A 50 17.12 -11.37 -3.68
C GLY A 50 16.14 -11.17 -4.83
N ASP A 51 16.28 -11.99 -5.88
CA ASP A 51 15.62 -11.79 -7.18
C ASP A 51 14.09 -11.82 -7.08
N GLU A 52 13.50 -12.81 -6.38
CA GLU A 52 12.05 -12.89 -6.20
C GLU A 52 11.48 -11.62 -5.55
N VAL A 53 12.14 -11.14 -4.50
CA VAL A 53 11.72 -9.91 -3.81
C VAL A 53 11.92 -8.70 -4.71
N TYR A 54 13.04 -8.63 -5.42
CA TYR A 54 13.31 -7.55 -6.37
C TYR A 54 12.23 -7.40 -7.43
N ASP A 55 11.82 -8.51 -8.05
CA ASP A 55 10.78 -8.48 -9.09
C ASP A 55 9.46 -7.92 -8.54
N ILE A 56 9.08 -8.32 -7.33
CA ILE A 56 7.88 -7.80 -6.66
C ILE A 56 8.02 -6.30 -6.35
N LEU A 57 9.13 -5.89 -5.74
CA LEU A 57 9.34 -4.49 -5.39
C LEU A 57 9.39 -3.60 -6.64
N ARG A 58 10.05 -4.07 -7.70
CA ARG A 58 10.10 -3.39 -9.00
C ARG A 58 8.70 -3.18 -9.59
N LYS A 59 7.84 -4.20 -9.56
CA LYS A 59 6.42 -4.10 -9.98
C LYS A 59 5.73 -2.92 -9.26
N TYR A 60 5.89 -2.83 -7.94
CA TYR A 60 5.25 -1.76 -7.14
C TYR A 60 5.87 -0.37 -7.36
N LEU A 61 7.13 -0.26 -7.73
CA LEU A 61 7.71 1.01 -8.19
C LEU A 61 7.00 1.51 -9.45
N PHE A 62 6.74 0.63 -10.42
CA PHE A 62 5.98 1.00 -11.61
C PHE A 62 4.51 1.32 -11.31
N VAL A 63 3.87 0.58 -10.41
CA VAL A 63 2.54 0.91 -9.91
C VAL A 63 2.51 2.34 -9.36
N ARG A 64 3.46 2.68 -8.48
CA ARG A 64 3.58 4.02 -7.90
C ARG A 64 3.77 5.09 -8.98
N GLU A 65 4.58 4.82 -9.98
CA GLU A 65 4.82 5.73 -11.08
C GLU A 65 3.57 5.99 -11.92
N ARG A 66 2.81 4.95 -12.26
CA ARG A 66 1.53 5.09 -12.98
C ARG A 66 0.51 5.89 -12.19
N MET A 67 0.48 5.72 -10.89
CA MET A 67 -0.41 6.47 -10.00
C MET A 67 0.01 7.93 -9.78
N ARG A 68 1.16 8.37 -10.28
CA ARG A 68 1.68 9.73 -10.07
C ARG A 68 0.66 10.83 -10.38
N PRO A 69 -0.10 10.82 -11.50
CA PRO A 69 -1.10 11.82 -11.77
C PRO A 69 -2.20 11.86 -10.70
N TYR A 70 -2.75 10.69 -10.33
CA TYR A 70 -3.75 10.56 -9.30
C TYR A 70 -3.23 11.03 -7.93
N ILE A 71 -2.02 10.63 -7.56
CA ILE A 71 -1.39 11.05 -6.30
C ILE A 71 -1.23 12.57 -6.24
N ARG A 72 -0.80 13.21 -7.31
CA ARG A 72 -0.69 14.66 -7.38
C ARG A 72 -2.04 15.36 -7.20
N GLU A 73 -3.09 14.81 -7.77
CA GLU A 73 -4.44 15.33 -7.61
C GLU A 73 -4.93 15.20 -6.16
N VAL A 74 -4.77 14.02 -5.55
CA VAL A 74 -5.13 13.78 -4.15
C VAL A 74 -4.32 14.68 -3.20
N MET A 75 -3.02 14.86 -3.45
CA MET A 75 -2.16 15.76 -2.66
C MET A 75 -2.55 17.23 -2.83
N ARG A 76 -2.97 17.64 -4.02
CA ARG A 76 -3.50 18.98 -4.27
C ARG A 76 -4.81 19.21 -3.52
N ALA A 77 -5.75 18.26 -3.56
CA ALA A 77 -6.99 18.35 -2.80
C ALA A 77 -6.73 18.44 -1.29
N ALA A 78 -5.72 17.70 -0.78
CA ALA A 78 -5.30 17.83 0.62
C ALA A 78 -4.78 19.23 0.96
N HIS A 79 -4.04 19.87 0.06
CA HIS A 79 -3.53 21.23 0.25
C HIS A 79 -4.64 22.29 0.15
N GLU A 80 -5.51 22.18 -0.83
CA GLU A 80 -6.52 23.20 -1.15
C GLU A 80 -7.78 23.10 -0.26
N HIS A 81 -8.16 21.87 0.13
CA HIS A 81 -9.44 21.61 0.81
C HIS A 81 -9.28 20.92 2.18
N GLY A 82 -8.07 20.50 2.54
CA GLY A 82 -7.84 19.76 3.79
C GLY A 82 -8.30 18.31 3.73
N ASP A 83 -8.57 17.77 2.55
CA ASP A 83 -9.00 16.39 2.38
C ASP A 83 -7.88 15.40 2.75
N PRO A 84 -8.09 14.45 3.66
CA PRO A 84 -7.06 13.49 3.99
C PRO A 84 -6.67 12.64 2.78
N VAL A 85 -5.37 12.43 2.57
CA VAL A 85 -4.87 11.56 1.49
C VAL A 85 -5.20 10.10 1.78
N MET A 86 -4.99 9.67 3.03
CA MET A 86 -5.44 8.38 3.54
C MET A 86 -6.67 8.59 4.40
N ARG A 87 -7.76 7.89 4.08
CA ARG A 87 -9.07 8.11 4.69
C ARG A 87 -9.61 6.81 5.24
N PRO A 88 -10.11 6.77 6.49
CA PRO A 88 -10.90 5.62 6.92
C PRO A 88 -12.15 5.50 6.04
N LEU A 89 -12.69 4.27 5.92
CA LEU A 89 -13.82 4.02 5.02
C LEU A 89 -15.03 4.90 5.33
N PHE A 90 -15.32 5.15 6.61
CA PHE A 90 -16.44 5.99 7.03
C PHE A 90 -16.34 7.46 6.57
N TYR A 91 -15.13 7.96 6.27
CA TYR A 91 -14.95 9.31 5.73
C TYR A 91 -15.58 9.44 4.33
N GLY A 92 -15.38 8.44 3.48
CA GLY A 92 -15.94 8.40 2.13
C GLY A 92 -17.39 7.90 2.08
N PHE A 93 -17.78 7.09 3.07
CA PHE A 93 -19.05 6.37 3.12
C PHE A 93 -19.73 6.51 4.50
N PRO A 94 -20.07 7.74 4.93
CA PRO A 94 -20.59 7.99 6.28
C PRO A 94 -21.97 7.36 6.53
N ALA A 95 -22.76 7.11 5.50
CA ALA A 95 -24.04 6.46 5.58
C ALA A 95 -23.97 4.93 5.72
N ASP A 96 -22.82 4.35 5.42
CA ASP A 96 -22.59 2.92 5.56
C ASP A 96 -22.10 2.60 6.97
N LYS A 97 -22.99 2.02 7.79
CA LYS A 97 -22.68 1.71 9.20
C LYS A 97 -21.55 0.69 9.36
N ALA A 98 -21.41 -0.26 8.42
CA ALA A 98 -20.35 -1.26 8.49
C ALA A 98 -18.95 -0.62 8.25
N ALA A 99 -18.87 0.41 7.42
CA ALA A 99 -17.63 1.15 7.17
C ALA A 99 -17.01 1.79 8.42
N TRP A 100 -17.80 2.01 9.49
CA TRP A 100 -17.33 2.57 10.76
C TRP A 100 -16.57 1.57 11.65
N SER A 101 -16.71 0.28 11.36
CA SER A 101 -16.09 -0.80 12.13
C SER A 101 -14.91 -1.45 11.41
N VAL A 102 -14.57 -0.99 10.21
CA VAL A 102 -13.45 -1.51 9.43
C VAL A 102 -12.17 -0.76 9.83
N GLU A 103 -11.22 -1.47 10.44
CA GLU A 103 -10.00 -0.88 11.01
C GLU A 103 -8.75 -1.16 10.19
N ASP A 104 -8.81 -2.11 9.25
CA ASP A 104 -7.66 -2.67 8.53
C ASP A 104 -7.70 -2.42 7.02
N GLU A 105 -8.52 -1.47 6.59
CA GLU A 105 -8.66 -0.99 5.22
C GLU A 105 -8.80 0.53 5.20
N TYR A 106 -8.44 1.14 4.08
CA TYR A 106 -8.58 2.59 3.93
C TYR A 106 -8.77 2.99 2.47
N LEU A 107 -9.23 4.21 2.26
CA LEU A 107 -9.23 4.85 0.95
C LEU A 107 -7.95 5.67 0.78
N PHE A 108 -7.26 5.48 -0.32
CA PHE A 108 -6.20 6.36 -0.78
C PHE A 108 -6.80 7.35 -1.79
N GLY A 109 -7.00 8.59 -1.36
CA GLY A 109 -7.88 9.53 -2.04
C GLY A 109 -9.36 9.14 -1.93
N ALA A 110 -10.16 9.42 -2.96
CA ALA A 110 -11.58 9.11 -2.97
C ALA A 110 -11.91 7.78 -3.66
N ASP A 111 -11.00 7.27 -4.51
CA ASP A 111 -11.35 6.26 -5.52
C ASP A 111 -10.55 4.95 -5.42
N VAL A 112 -9.57 4.88 -4.55
CA VAL A 112 -8.73 3.69 -4.39
C VAL A 112 -8.91 3.12 -2.99
N LEU A 113 -9.51 1.92 -2.88
CA LEU A 113 -9.61 1.17 -1.63
C LEU A 113 -8.40 0.26 -1.53
N VAL A 114 -7.72 0.31 -0.40
CA VAL A 114 -6.50 -0.45 -0.11
C VAL A 114 -6.73 -1.35 1.09
N ALA A 115 -6.50 -2.65 0.92
CA ALA A 115 -6.64 -3.66 1.96
C ALA A 115 -5.29 -4.37 2.20
N PRO A 116 -4.43 -3.84 3.08
CA PRO A 116 -3.13 -4.42 3.39
C PRO A 116 -3.24 -5.83 3.95
N VAL A 117 -2.28 -6.69 3.62
CA VAL A 117 -2.18 -8.04 4.18
C VAL A 117 -1.37 -7.97 5.47
N LEU A 118 -2.04 -8.06 6.61
CA LEU A 118 -1.47 -7.87 7.94
C LEU A 118 -1.02 -9.18 8.60
N GLU A 119 -1.61 -10.31 8.21
CA GLU A 119 -1.32 -11.61 8.79
C GLU A 119 -0.10 -12.26 8.11
N ALA A 120 0.82 -12.77 8.93
CA ALA A 120 2.01 -13.48 8.43
C ALA A 120 1.61 -14.74 7.66
N GLY A 121 2.16 -14.89 6.46
CA GLY A 121 1.88 -16.06 5.60
C GLY A 121 0.54 -16.04 4.89
N ALA A 122 -0.36 -15.08 5.14
CA ALA A 122 -1.64 -15.01 4.47
C ALA A 122 -1.49 -14.87 2.95
N ARG A 123 -2.35 -15.58 2.22
CA ARG A 123 -2.46 -15.58 0.76
C ARG A 123 -3.88 -15.29 0.28
N VAL A 124 -4.74 -14.98 1.22
CA VAL A 124 -6.11 -14.53 1.01
C VAL A 124 -6.42 -13.44 2.03
N ARG A 125 -7.37 -12.57 1.70
CA ARG A 125 -7.85 -11.52 2.57
C ARG A 125 -9.34 -11.29 2.33
N ASP A 126 -10.08 -11.18 3.41
CA ASP A 126 -11.46 -10.73 3.35
C ASP A 126 -11.47 -9.19 3.32
N VAL A 127 -12.11 -8.58 2.32
CA VAL A 127 -12.12 -7.14 2.06
C VAL A 127 -13.55 -6.64 2.09
N TYR A 128 -13.83 -5.66 2.93
CA TYR A 128 -15.12 -5.01 2.96
C TYR A 128 -15.22 -3.94 1.86
N LEU A 129 -16.24 -4.03 1.04
CA LEU A 129 -16.53 -3.07 -0.02
C LEU A 129 -17.66 -2.15 0.44
N PRO A 130 -17.40 -0.86 0.71
CA PRO A 130 -18.42 0.06 1.21
C PRO A 130 -19.63 0.16 0.28
N ALA A 131 -20.82 0.21 0.89
CA ALA A 131 -22.07 0.45 0.18
C ALA A 131 -22.11 1.87 -0.40
N GLY A 132 -22.77 2.01 -1.55
CA GLY A 132 -22.90 3.32 -2.25
C GLY A 132 -21.89 3.52 -3.38
N ALA A 133 -21.07 2.53 -3.67
CA ALA A 133 -20.20 2.48 -4.85
C ALA A 133 -20.06 1.05 -5.35
N ASP A 134 -19.75 0.89 -6.64
CA ASP A 134 -19.24 -0.36 -7.21
C ASP A 134 -17.73 -0.29 -7.35
N TRP A 135 -17.09 -1.45 -7.29
CA TRP A 135 -15.65 -1.60 -7.20
C TRP A 135 -15.11 -2.52 -8.28
N VAL A 136 -13.90 -2.25 -8.72
CA VAL A 136 -13.16 -3.06 -9.69
C VAL A 136 -11.86 -3.49 -9.02
N ASP A 137 -11.60 -4.78 -8.97
CA ASP A 137 -10.28 -5.29 -8.54
C ASP A 137 -9.21 -4.82 -9.53
N ALA A 138 -8.27 -4.05 -9.02
CA ALA A 138 -7.23 -3.44 -9.84
C ALA A 138 -6.30 -4.47 -10.53
N ALA A 139 -6.17 -5.68 -9.94
CA ALA A 139 -5.28 -6.72 -10.47
C ALA A 139 -5.96 -7.62 -11.50
N THR A 140 -7.26 -7.86 -11.37
CA THR A 140 -7.98 -8.85 -12.21
C THR A 140 -9.03 -8.22 -13.10
N GLY A 141 -9.46 -7.00 -12.82
CA GLY A 141 -10.59 -6.35 -13.49
C GLY A 141 -11.97 -6.88 -13.07
N ALA A 142 -12.04 -7.78 -12.08
CA ALA A 142 -13.32 -8.29 -11.58
C ALA A 142 -14.13 -7.18 -10.92
N GLU A 143 -15.43 -7.15 -11.22
CA GLU A 143 -16.35 -6.13 -10.71
C GLU A 143 -17.16 -6.65 -9.53
N TYR A 144 -17.37 -5.79 -8.54
CA TYR A 144 -18.12 -6.09 -7.33
C TYR A 144 -19.06 -4.93 -6.99
N THR A 145 -20.27 -5.25 -6.54
CA THR A 145 -21.13 -4.25 -5.90
C THR A 145 -20.67 -3.99 -4.46
N GLY A 146 -20.84 -2.76 -3.97
CA GLY A 146 -20.57 -2.45 -2.57
C GLY A 146 -21.58 -3.03 -1.59
N GLY A 147 -21.32 -2.86 -0.29
CA GLY A 147 -22.15 -3.36 0.81
C GLY A 147 -21.91 -4.85 1.14
N GLN A 148 -20.74 -5.38 0.81
CA GLN A 148 -20.41 -6.80 1.07
C GLN A 148 -18.94 -6.99 1.41
N THR A 149 -18.62 -8.11 2.04
CA THR A 149 -17.25 -8.58 2.21
C THR A 149 -16.93 -9.61 1.13
N VAL A 150 -15.80 -9.44 0.47
CA VAL A 150 -15.30 -10.32 -0.60
C VAL A 150 -13.99 -10.96 -0.16
N ARG A 151 -13.89 -12.28 -0.32
CA ARG A 151 -12.64 -13.00 -0.10
C ARG A 151 -11.76 -12.89 -1.34
N MET A 152 -10.64 -12.20 -1.23
CA MET A 152 -9.71 -11.92 -2.32
C MET A 152 -8.42 -12.71 -2.19
N ASN A 153 -7.88 -13.16 -3.31
CA ASN A 153 -6.55 -13.74 -3.36
C ASN A 153 -5.49 -12.66 -3.12
N ALA A 154 -4.50 -13.00 -2.31
CA ALA A 154 -3.40 -12.13 -1.96
C ALA A 154 -2.05 -12.89 -1.99
N PRO A 155 -1.63 -13.46 -3.14
CA PRO A 155 -0.31 -14.04 -3.27
C PRO A 155 0.76 -13.01 -2.91
N LEU A 156 2.01 -13.44 -2.72
CA LEU A 156 3.04 -12.55 -2.19
C LEU A 156 3.27 -11.30 -3.05
N ASP A 157 3.11 -11.44 -4.36
CA ASP A 157 3.30 -10.37 -5.34
C ASP A 157 2.06 -9.47 -5.54
N THR A 158 0.96 -9.74 -4.82
CA THR A 158 -0.30 -8.99 -4.97
C THR A 158 -0.88 -8.65 -3.61
N MET A 159 -1.30 -7.40 -3.46
CA MET A 159 -2.10 -6.89 -2.35
C MET A 159 -3.46 -6.46 -2.90
N PRO A 160 -4.59 -6.80 -2.26
CA PRO A 160 -5.89 -6.35 -2.70
C PRO A 160 -5.99 -4.83 -2.75
N VAL A 161 -6.29 -4.32 -3.92
CA VAL A 161 -6.57 -2.91 -4.20
C VAL A 161 -7.75 -2.86 -5.15
N LEU A 162 -8.75 -2.09 -4.79
CA LEU A 162 -9.94 -1.91 -5.62
C LEU A 162 -10.09 -0.44 -6.03
N ILE A 163 -10.61 -0.26 -7.21
CA ILE A 163 -10.85 1.05 -7.80
C ILE A 163 -12.35 1.28 -7.82
N ARG A 164 -12.80 2.47 -7.43
CA ARG A 164 -14.19 2.87 -7.60
C ARG A 164 -14.54 2.83 -9.09
N LYS A 165 -15.58 2.09 -9.45
CA LYS A 165 -16.01 1.95 -10.84
C LYS A 165 -16.34 3.33 -11.44
N GLY A 166 -15.79 3.59 -12.62
CA GLY A 166 -16.00 4.86 -13.33
C GLY A 166 -15.04 6.00 -12.96
N SER A 167 -14.14 5.82 -11.97
CA SER A 167 -13.17 6.86 -11.59
C SER A 167 -12.07 7.13 -12.63
N GLY A 168 -11.78 6.15 -13.48
CA GLY A 168 -10.70 6.24 -14.48
C GLY A 168 -9.28 6.05 -13.89
N VAL A 169 -9.15 5.75 -12.60
CA VAL A 169 -7.86 5.47 -11.98
C VAL A 169 -7.30 4.15 -12.49
N ARG A 170 -6.01 4.10 -12.80
CA ARG A 170 -5.30 2.90 -13.22
C ARG A 170 -4.17 2.58 -12.24
N VAL A 171 -4.13 1.35 -11.75
CA VAL A 171 -3.11 0.85 -10.81
C VAL A 171 -2.22 -0.17 -11.49
N TYR A 172 -2.79 -1.25 -11.98
CA TYR A 172 -2.10 -2.30 -12.71
C TYR A 172 -2.61 -2.27 -14.15
N SER A 173 -2.00 -1.55 -15.05
CA SER A 173 -2.28 -1.67 -16.47
C SER A 173 -1.10 -2.34 -17.17
N ASP A 174 -1.39 -3.32 -18.00
CA ASP A 174 -0.46 -3.90 -18.96
C ASP A 174 -0.55 -3.04 -20.22
N ASP A 175 0.16 -1.92 -20.26
CA ASP A 175 0.39 -1.14 -21.48
C ASP A 175 1.85 -1.23 -21.87
#